data_263f21a713c985594fc23fe7b23e25c2
#
_entry.id   263f21a713c985594fc23fe7b23e25c2
#
_cell.length_a   1.000
_cell.length_b   1.000
_cell.length_c   1.000
_cell.angle_alpha   90.00
_cell.angle_beta   90.00
_cell.angle_gamma   90.00
#
_symmetry.space_group_name_H-M   'P 1'
#
loop_
_entity.id
_entity.type
_entity.pdbx_description
1 polymer ?
#
loop_
_entity_poly.entity_id
_entity_poly.type
_entity_poly.pdbx_seq_one_letter_code
_entity_poly.pdbx_strand_id
1 'polypeptide(L)'
;MIPTTAMTVAEGAAAGNRILARPPRDRPDAVFAANDLVALGVLQALVEDGRMRVPEEISLVGFDDIAFAAAAAVPLTSLRQPSATIGRTALRVLLEEAADPELIPRQTVFQPELIIRRSTQRPS
;
A
#
# COMPACT_ATOMS: atom_id res chain seq x y z
N MET A 1 5.70 9.92 -10.65
CA MET A 1 5.81 8.56 -10.08
C MET A 1 7.23 8.33 -9.61
N ILE A 2 7.45 7.65 -8.48
CA ILE A 2 8.78 7.25 -7.98
C ILE A 2 8.89 5.73 -8.18
N PRO A 3 9.73 5.24 -9.10
CA PRO A 3 9.86 3.82 -9.35
C PRO A 3 10.63 3.13 -8.20
N THR A 4 10.26 1.89 -7.91
CA THR A 4 10.98 0.96 -7.03
C THR A 4 11.31 -0.30 -7.80
N THR A 5 12.41 -0.99 -7.47
CA THR A 5 12.83 -2.22 -8.15
C THR A 5 12.20 -3.46 -7.52
N ALA A 6 11.73 -3.34 -6.28
CA ALA A 6 11.04 -4.39 -5.55
C ALA A 6 10.01 -3.80 -4.58
N MET A 7 9.06 -4.63 -4.12
CA MET A 7 8.03 -4.26 -3.14
C MET A 7 8.49 -4.56 -1.71
N THR A 8 9.59 -3.94 -1.28
CA THR A 8 10.20 -4.17 0.02
C THR A 8 10.27 -2.90 0.87
N VAL A 9 10.46 -3.06 2.18
CA VAL A 9 10.70 -1.95 3.11
C VAL A 9 11.93 -1.15 2.71
N ALA A 10 13.01 -1.80 2.30
CA ALA A 10 14.26 -1.13 1.88
C ALA A 10 14.04 -0.23 0.65
N GLU A 11 13.31 -0.71 -0.36
CA GLU A 11 12.95 0.10 -1.53
C GLU A 11 12.01 1.25 -1.17
N GLY A 12 11.11 1.03 -0.22
CA GLY A 12 10.27 2.08 0.35
C GLY A 12 11.08 3.17 1.03
N ALA A 13 12.07 2.80 1.87
CA ALA A 13 12.97 3.75 2.53
C ALA A 13 13.78 4.56 1.50
N ALA A 14 14.30 3.90 0.47
CA ALA A 14 14.98 4.59 -0.63
C ALA A 14 14.06 5.57 -1.37
N ALA A 15 12.79 5.22 -1.58
CA ALA A 15 11.79 6.11 -2.18
C ALA A 15 11.49 7.32 -1.27
N GLY A 16 11.34 7.10 0.05
CA GLY A 16 11.17 8.16 1.06
C GLY A 16 12.32 9.14 1.06
N ASN A 17 13.56 8.64 1.03
CA ASN A 17 14.75 9.49 0.93
C ASN A 17 14.78 10.32 -0.37
N ARG A 18 14.29 9.79 -1.50
CA ARG A 18 14.13 10.56 -2.74
C ARG A 18 13.07 11.66 -2.63
N ILE A 19 12.03 11.47 -1.84
CA ILE A 19 11.04 12.54 -1.52
C ILE A 19 11.72 13.62 -0.70
N LEU A 20 12.45 13.26 0.35
CA LEU A 20 13.16 14.19 1.24
C LEU A 20 14.23 15.01 0.52
N ALA A 21 14.90 14.42 -0.48
CA ALA A 21 15.91 15.10 -1.30
C ALA A 21 15.32 16.20 -2.20
N ARG A 22 14.01 16.24 -2.40
CA ARG A 22 13.37 17.31 -3.18
C ARG A 22 13.30 18.60 -2.39
N PRO A 23 13.38 19.77 -3.06
CA PRO A 23 13.05 21.04 -2.42
C PRO A 23 11.64 20.96 -1.78
N PRO A 24 11.41 21.59 -0.62
CA PRO A 24 10.11 21.49 0.08
C PRO A 24 8.90 21.78 -0.80
N ARG A 25 8.97 22.77 -1.68
CA ARG A 25 7.91 23.14 -2.63
C ARG A 25 7.58 22.07 -3.69
N ASP A 26 8.50 21.14 -3.90
CA ASP A 26 8.38 20.08 -4.93
C ASP A 26 8.06 18.71 -4.30
N ARG A 27 7.86 18.67 -2.99
CA ARG A 27 7.44 17.46 -2.27
C ARG A 27 5.95 17.23 -2.46
N PRO A 28 5.50 15.97 -2.58
CA PRO A 28 4.07 15.68 -2.68
C PRO A 28 3.38 15.87 -1.33
N ASP A 29 2.10 16.24 -1.33
CA ASP A 29 1.24 16.31 -0.15
C ASP A 29 0.72 14.93 0.26
N ALA A 30 0.74 13.97 -0.66
CA ALA A 30 0.30 12.59 -0.41
C ALA A 30 1.09 11.57 -1.24
N VAL A 31 1.22 10.37 -0.70
CA VAL A 31 1.81 9.21 -1.36
C VAL A 31 0.86 8.02 -1.27
N PHE A 32 0.63 7.39 -2.40
CA PHE A 32 0.04 6.07 -2.49
C PHE A 32 1.15 5.07 -2.84
N ALA A 33 1.42 4.13 -1.95
CA ALA A 33 2.43 3.09 -2.14
C ALA A 33 1.81 1.82 -2.73
N ALA A 34 2.55 1.12 -3.56
CA ALA A 34 2.10 -0.09 -4.24
C ALA A 34 1.70 -1.23 -3.29
N ASN A 35 2.32 -1.29 -2.11
CA ASN A 35 1.92 -2.18 -1.01
C ASN A 35 2.35 -1.60 0.36
N ASP A 36 1.93 -2.24 1.45
CA ASP A 36 2.24 -1.79 2.80
C ASP A 36 3.73 -1.89 3.16
N LEU A 37 4.48 -2.84 2.61
CA LEU A 37 5.92 -2.93 2.88
C LEU A 37 6.66 -1.70 2.33
N VAL A 38 6.33 -1.28 1.12
CA VAL A 38 6.87 -0.04 0.55
C VAL A 38 6.39 1.16 1.36
N ALA A 39 5.12 1.22 1.74
CA ALA A 39 4.58 2.30 2.57
C ALA A 39 5.30 2.41 3.92
N LEU A 40 5.56 1.28 4.59
CA LEU A 40 6.29 1.25 5.87
C LEU A 40 7.73 1.76 5.72
N GLY A 41 8.40 1.43 4.62
CA GLY A 41 9.73 1.95 4.33
C GLY A 41 9.72 3.45 4.07
N VAL A 42 8.76 3.94 3.28
CA VAL A 42 8.55 5.39 3.07
C VAL A 42 8.30 6.08 4.41
N LEU A 43 7.36 5.55 5.21
CA LEU A 43 7.04 6.10 6.53
C LEU A 43 8.28 6.21 7.41
N GLN A 44 9.06 5.13 7.51
CA GLN A 44 10.29 5.10 8.31
C GLN A 44 11.23 6.25 7.90
N ALA A 45 11.53 6.41 6.60
CA ALA A 45 12.42 7.45 6.11
C ALA A 45 11.88 8.87 6.38
N LEU A 46 10.56 9.07 6.28
CA LEU A 46 9.94 10.37 6.48
C LEU A 46 9.94 10.80 7.94
N VAL A 47 9.65 9.88 8.89
CA VAL A 47 9.53 10.22 10.31
C VAL A 47 10.85 10.14 11.08
N GLU A 48 11.87 9.49 10.52
CA GLU A 48 13.19 9.38 11.11
C GLU A 48 13.76 10.77 11.39
N ASP A 49 14.25 10.97 12.62
CA ASP A 49 14.81 12.26 13.08
C ASP A 49 13.86 13.47 12.92
N GLY A 50 12.54 13.23 12.82
CA GLY A 50 11.55 14.29 12.70
C GLY A 50 11.61 15.06 11.37
N ARG A 51 12.09 14.42 10.29
CA ARG A 51 12.30 15.07 8.97
C ARG A 51 11.00 15.53 8.31
N MET A 52 9.91 14.76 8.49
CA MET A 52 8.56 15.13 8.05
C MET A 52 7.51 14.55 8.99
N ARG A 53 6.42 15.28 9.18
CA ARG A 53 5.29 14.82 9.99
C ARG A 53 4.24 14.16 9.09
N VAL A 54 3.86 12.94 9.45
CA VAL A 54 2.79 12.17 8.82
C VAL A 54 1.64 12.08 9.83
N PRO A 55 0.45 12.57 9.52
CA PRO A 55 -0.06 13.00 8.21
C PRO A 55 0.04 14.51 7.92
N GLU A 56 0.55 15.37 8.84
CA GLU A 56 0.38 16.83 8.81
C GLU A 56 1.06 17.48 7.59
N GLU A 57 2.21 16.94 7.15
CA GLU A 57 2.96 17.47 6.01
C GLU A 57 2.85 16.58 4.77
N ILE A 58 2.55 15.28 4.98
CA ILE A 58 2.37 14.33 3.88
C ILE A 58 1.47 13.18 4.34
N SER A 59 0.41 12.94 3.61
CA SER A 59 -0.45 11.76 3.82
C SER A 59 0.12 10.53 3.14
N LEU A 60 -0.06 9.34 3.76
CA LEU A 60 0.46 8.09 3.24
C LEU A 60 -0.61 7.01 3.24
N VAL A 61 -0.78 6.34 2.10
CA VAL A 61 -1.70 5.21 1.92
C VAL A 61 -0.93 4.01 1.38
N GLY A 62 -1.17 2.85 1.97
CA GLY A 62 -0.65 1.56 1.54
C GLY A 62 -1.69 0.68 0.84
N PHE A 63 -1.33 -0.56 0.60
CA PHE A 63 -2.17 -1.58 -0.01
C PHE A 63 -1.83 -2.95 0.59
N ASP A 64 -2.81 -3.81 0.82
CA ASP A 64 -2.83 -5.14 1.41
C ASP A 64 -3.37 -5.19 2.86
N ASP A 65 -3.22 -4.14 3.64
CA ASP A 65 -3.61 -4.07 5.06
C ASP A 65 -2.99 -5.22 5.89
N ILE A 66 -1.68 -5.37 5.78
CA ILE A 66 -0.93 -6.35 6.58
C ILE A 66 -0.95 -5.99 8.08
N ALA A 67 -0.69 -6.97 8.95
CA ALA A 67 -0.73 -6.76 10.40
C ALA A 67 0.18 -5.60 10.88
N PHE A 68 1.33 -5.40 10.23
CA PHE A 68 2.26 -4.32 10.58
C PHE A 68 1.73 -2.92 10.24
N ALA A 69 0.75 -2.78 9.33
CA ALA A 69 0.16 -1.48 9.00
C ALA A 69 -0.50 -0.82 10.20
N ALA A 70 -1.21 -1.58 11.04
CA ALA A 70 -1.83 -1.08 12.26
C ALA A 70 -0.82 -0.80 13.38
N ALA A 71 0.31 -1.52 13.41
CA ALA A 71 1.34 -1.44 14.45
C ALA A 71 2.48 -0.47 14.13
N ALA A 72 2.44 0.21 12.99
CA ALA A 72 3.46 1.17 12.57
C ALA A 72 3.53 2.38 13.52
N ALA A 73 4.67 3.08 13.55
CA ALA A 73 4.88 4.29 14.37
C ALA A 73 3.77 5.34 14.15
N VAL A 74 3.32 5.51 12.91
CA VAL A 74 2.06 6.14 12.55
C VAL A 74 1.19 5.07 11.92
N PRO A 75 0.09 4.62 12.54
CA PRO A 75 -0.79 3.60 11.97
C PRO A 75 -1.21 3.92 10.54
N LEU A 76 -0.92 2.99 9.64
CA LEU A 76 -1.01 3.20 8.19
C LEU A 76 -2.44 2.99 7.67
N THR A 77 -2.99 3.99 7.01
CA THR A 77 -4.18 3.85 6.15
C THR A 77 -3.83 2.95 4.99
N SER A 78 -4.65 1.93 4.73
CA SER A 78 -4.37 0.93 3.69
C SER A 78 -5.64 0.42 3.03
N LEU A 79 -5.51 -0.12 1.84
CA LEU A 79 -6.57 -0.82 1.13
C LEU A 79 -6.50 -2.31 1.45
N ARG A 80 -7.55 -2.85 2.07
CA ARG A 80 -7.67 -4.27 2.40
C ARG A 80 -8.31 -5.04 1.26
N GLN A 81 -7.60 -6.02 0.74
CA GLN A 81 -8.16 -6.98 -0.20
C GLN A 81 -8.92 -8.10 0.53
N PRO A 82 -10.03 -8.62 -0.04
CA PRO A 82 -10.71 -9.80 0.52
C PRO A 82 -9.92 -11.09 0.19
N SER A 83 -8.68 -11.21 0.67
CA SER A 83 -7.71 -12.23 0.29
C SER A 83 -8.22 -13.67 0.46
N ALA A 84 -8.94 -13.95 1.55
CA ALA A 84 -9.54 -15.28 1.77
C ALA A 84 -10.60 -15.62 0.70
N THR A 85 -11.39 -14.63 0.27
CA THR A 85 -12.40 -14.82 -0.79
C THR A 85 -11.73 -14.96 -2.15
N ILE A 86 -10.68 -14.17 -2.43
CA ILE A 86 -9.87 -14.30 -3.65
C ILE A 86 -9.28 -15.71 -3.73
N GLY A 87 -8.64 -16.20 -2.67
CA GLY A 87 -8.05 -17.53 -2.63
C GLY A 87 -9.07 -18.66 -2.86
N ARG A 88 -10.22 -18.61 -2.18
CA ARG A 88 -11.30 -19.60 -2.38
C ARG A 88 -11.85 -19.57 -3.81
N THR A 89 -12.04 -18.36 -4.36
CA THR A 89 -12.54 -18.20 -5.74
C THR A 89 -11.53 -18.71 -6.75
N ALA A 90 -10.26 -18.40 -6.58
CA ALA A 90 -9.19 -18.88 -7.46
C ALA A 90 -9.11 -20.41 -7.49
N LEU A 91 -9.17 -21.06 -6.30
CA LEU A 91 -9.19 -22.52 -6.22
C LEU A 91 -10.43 -23.12 -6.92
N ARG A 92 -11.61 -22.54 -6.67
CA ARG A 92 -12.84 -23.02 -7.31
C ARG A 92 -12.76 -22.92 -8.83
N VAL A 93 -12.32 -21.77 -9.36
CA VAL A 93 -12.17 -21.56 -10.81
C VAL A 93 -11.15 -22.54 -11.40
N LEU A 94 -10.00 -22.74 -10.73
CA LEU A 94 -9.01 -23.72 -11.17
C LEU A 94 -9.57 -25.14 -11.28
N LEU A 95 -10.35 -25.57 -10.27
CA LEU A 95 -10.95 -26.92 -10.29
C LEU A 95 -12.05 -27.06 -11.35
N GLU A 96 -12.85 -26.01 -11.61
CA GLU A 96 -13.84 -25.97 -12.68
C GLU A 96 -13.17 -26.08 -14.06
N GLU A 97 -12.11 -25.31 -14.31
CA GLU A 97 -11.34 -25.34 -15.58
C GLU A 97 -10.61 -26.67 -15.78
N ALA A 98 -10.10 -27.28 -14.69
CA ALA A 98 -9.45 -28.60 -14.77
C ALA A 98 -10.47 -29.73 -15.09
N ALA A 99 -11.72 -29.58 -14.67
CA ALA A 99 -12.79 -30.54 -14.94
C ALA A 99 -13.40 -30.41 -16.34
N ASP A 100 -13.38 -29.20 -16.90
CA ASP A 100 -13.93 -28.90 -18.23
C ASP A 100 -12.97 -27.99 -19.01
N PRO A 101 -12.08 -28.56 -19.85
CA PRO A 101 -11.12 -27.80 -20.66
C PRO A 101 -11.76 -26.84 -21.71
N GLU A 102 -13.03 -27.04 -22.04
CA GLU A 102 -13.80 -26.17 -22.96
C GLU A 102 -14.47 -25.00 -22.23
N LEU A 103 -14.32 -24.91 -20.89
CA LEU A 103 -14.89 -23.82 -20.11
C LEU A 103 -14.26 -22.49 -20.49
N ILE A 104 -15.10 -21.51 -20.82
CA ILE A 104 -14.62 -20.14 -21.11
C ILE A 104 -14.14 -19.51 -19.80
N PRO A 105 -12.88 -19.06 -19.71
CA PRO A 105 -12.34 -18.41 -18.52
C PRO A 105 -13.19 -17.20 -18.11
N ARG A 106 -13.51 -17.11 -16.81
CA ARG A 106 -14.31 -16.03 -16.23
C ARG A 106 -13.40 -15.07 -15.47
N GLN A 107 -13.56 -13.80 -15.72
CA GLN A 107 -12.93 -12.76 -14.90
C GLN A 107 -13.79 -12.47 -13.66
N THR A 108 -13.19 -12.55 -12.48
CA THR A 108 -13.83 -12.14 -11.22
C THR A 108 -13.12 -10.93 -10.66
N VAL A 109 -13.85 -9.86 -10.40
CA VAL A 109 -13.33 -8.62 -9.82
C VAL A 109 -13.80 -8.50 -8.37
N PHE A 110 -12.89 -8.17 -7.47
CA PHE A 110 -13.19 -7.95 -6.05
C PHE A 110 -12.99 -6.48 -5.70
N GLN A 111 -13.86 -5.95 -4.84
CA GLN A 111 -13.76 -4.58 -4.35
C GLN A 111 -12.92 -4.58 -3.07
N PRO A 112 -11.81 -3.83 -3.01
CA PRO A 112 -11.06 -3.63 -1.77
C PRO A 112 -11.80 -2.67 -0.83
N GLU A 113 -11.48 -2.75 0.46
CA GLU A 113 -11.99 -1.87 1.52
C GLU A 113 -10.90 -0.88 1.94
N LEU A 114 -11.22 0.41 2.06
CA LEU A 114 -10.32 1.41 2.61
C LEU A 114 -10.35 1.38 4.14
N ILE A 115 -9.24 1.03 4.76
CA ILE A 115 -9.04 1.03 6.22
C ILE A 115 -8.34 2.33 6.60
N ILE A 116 -9.10 3.30 7.08
CA ILE A 116 -8.58 4.62 7.47
C ILE A 116 -7.90 4.52 8.84
N ARG A 117 -6.66 5.02 8.92
CA ARG A 117 -5.86 5.13 10.14
C ARG A 117 -5.21 6.53 10.24
N ARG A 118 -4.13 6.64 11.01
CA ARG A 118 -3.52 7.93 11.35
C ARG A 118 -2.58 8.51 10.29
N SER A 119 -2.19 7.75 9.26
CA SER A 119 -1.28 8.23 8.22
C SER A 119 -1.93 9.10 7.14
N THR A 120 -3.24 9.36 7.27
CA THR A 120 -3.98 10.29 6.42
C THR A 120 -4.78 11.26 7.27
N GLN A 121 -4.96 12.48 6.79
CA GLN A 121 -5.87 13.46 7.38
C GLN A 121 -7.01 13.81 6.42
N ARG A 122 -8.13 14.26 6.98
CA ARG A 122 -9.21 14.81 6.15
C ARG A 122 -8.76 16.15 5.56
N PRO A 123 -9.10 16.46 4.31
CA PRO A 123 -8.98 17.81 3.79
C PRO A 123 -9.71 18.76 4.73
N SER A 124 -9.06 19.85 5.10
CA SER A 124 -9.65 20.95 5.87
C SER A 124 -10.64 21.75 5.03
#